data_8affef322ecfdd4a7d33aa8e03caf2ac
#
_entry.id   8affef322ecfdd4a7d33aa8e03caf2ac
#
_cell.length_a   1.000
_cell.length_b   1.000
_cell.length_c   1.000
_cell.angle_alpha   90.00
_cell.angle_beta   90.00
_cell.angle_gamma   90.00
#
_symmetry.space_group_name_H-M   'P 1'
#
loop_
_entity.id
_entity.type
_entity.pdbx_description
1 polymer ?
#
loop_
_entity_poly.entity_id
_entity_poly.type
_entity_poly.pdbx_seq_one_letter_code
_entity_poly.pdbx_strand_id
1 'polypeptide(L)'
;MKKKLTLLATAALIPLGLAAPAGAADPVYPLGSYPASVSLPPVTESGEVMGSLLTVGYFSSPSWQGKPVTFTIDTSEIAAFASVENEKCTSAATTLTCVTPESNLDLKLTARKGSKVGDLGELAVTAKTEGATFTPYKVPVQVGGPKLALDAQARMPAIKAIGDQGRIPLSFKNTGRIATDGAVVRMHVRRGTDLLEKYDNCTYGPAEAQYLGKGVTLITCTFEGPIEGGKAYEPAEPLTVKANGRAMNERLDLQVFRVNEAPKAPQGHTRPNTGKKLTLKPRTAPGGVYEDPSWDSQWSVPNTADFAAIGATATAKAGDTVKLDVGFHNRGPAAVTMDLRESAVSGDVRMPPGTTVTKVPEGCTEKYQNNKEYFCSGGISMLEDEKVLRTFEVRVDEVIPDAKGSIKVGSNQGGTQPEKWDPDHSNNKAAIVLNPKNTSPSPSPTATTSATPTGTATPSGTATPTASASASATAASGGLASTGSSALATAVGAAAVLAAGTVLFVVFRRRRGNHA
;
A
#
# COMPACT_ATOMS: atom_id res chain seq x y z
N MET A 1 40.56 -51.44 69.79
CA MET A 1 39.12 -51.15 69.78
C MET A 1 38.82 -50.24 68.63
N LYS A 2 38.34 -50.77 67.50
CA LYS A 2 38.08 -50.01 66.26
C LYS A 2 36.58 -49.86 66.15
N LYS A 3 36.08 -48.59 66.23
CA LYS A 3 34.68 -48.24 65.98
C LYS A 3 34.49 -48.03 64.52
N LYS A 4 33.62 -48.79 63.87
CA LYS A 4 33.19 -48.59 62.48
C LYS A 4 32.02 -47.60 62.51
N LEU A 5 32.20 -46.49 61.71
CA LEU A 5 31.16 -45.50 61.44
C LEU A 5 30.42 -45.94 60.17
N THR A 6 29.16 -46.22 60.25
CA THR A 6 28.29 -46.56 59.12
C THR A 6 27.63 -45.26 58.67
N LEU A 7 27.96 -44.80 57.42
CA LEU A 7 27.29 -43.65 56.78
C LEU A 7 26.01 -44.17 56.09
N LEU A 8 24.86 -43.72 56.55
CA LEU A 8 23.57 -43.86 55.84
C LEU A 8 23.45 -42.71 54.84
N ALA A 9 23.48 -43.03 53.54
CA ALA A 9 23.15 -42.09 52.50
C ALA A 9 21.63 -42.09 52.28
N THR A 10 20.96 -41.04 52.71
CA THR A 10 19.57 -40.77 52.36
C THR A 10 19.53 -40.09 50.99
N ALA A 11 19.07 -40.82 49.96
CA ALA A 11 18.77 -40.26 48.64
C ALA A 11 17.48 -39.42 48.71
N ALA A 12 17.59 -38.12 48.67
CA ALA A 12 16.45 -37.23 48.50
C ALA A 12 16.00 -37.27 47.03
N LEU A 13 14.87 -37.89 46.76
CA LEU A 13 14.13 -37.79 45.51
C LEU A 13 13.55 -36.37 45.40
N ILE A 14 14.18 -35.53 44.56
CA ILE A 14 13.61 -34.24 44.13
C ILE A 14 12.54 -34.57 43.09
N PRO A 15 11.26 -34.25 43.30
CA PRO A 15 10.27 -34.35 42.25
C PRO A 15 10.60 -33.28 41.21
N LEU A 16 11.05 -33.68 40.01
CA LEU A 16 11.05 -32.87 38.84
C LEU A 16 9.60 -32.53 38.51
N GLY A 17 9.10 -31.43 39.06
CA GLY A 17 7.87 -30.82 38.60
C GLY A 17 8.06 -30.40 37.16
N LEU A 18 7.41 -31.12 36.24
CA LEU A 18 7.18 -30.64 34.88
C LEU A 18 6.40 -29.34 35.01
N ALA A 19 7.12 -28.19 34.94
CA ALA A 19 6.47 -26.92 34.74
C ALA A 19 5.68 -27.05 33.43
N ALA A 20 4.35 -26.97 33.50
CA ALA A 20 3.52 -26.84 32.33
C ALA A 20 4.08 -25.67 31.51
N PRO A 21 4.18 -25.78 30.18
CA PRO A 21 4.61 -24.67 29.38
C PRO A 21 3.69 -23.50 29.69
N ALA A 22 4.26 -22.37 30.11
CA ALA A 22 3.52 -21.13 30.28
C ALA A 22 2.78 -20.91 28.96
N GLY A 23 1.45 -20.99 28.98
CA GLY A 23 0.63 -20.76 27.79
C GLY A 23 1.04 -19.43 27.18
N ALA A 24 1.38 -19.42 25.91
CA ALA A 24 1.66 -18.20 25.21
C ALA A 24 0.45 -17.27 25.41
N ALA A 25 0.70 -16.04 25.87
CA ALA A 25 -0.36 -15.06 26.03
C ALA A 25 -1.07 -14.86 24.68
N ASP A 26 -2.39 -14.76 24.71
CA ASP A 26 -3.17 -14.48 23.51
C ASP A 26 -2.63 -13.22 22.81
N PRO A 27 -2.46 -13.25 21.48
CA PRO A 27 -2.00 -12.10 20.73
C PRO A 27 -2.99 -10.93 20.87
N VAL A 28 -2.46 -9.71 20.98
CA VAL A 28 -3.23 -8.48 21.10
C VAL A 28 -3.29 -7.76 19.75
N TYR A 29 -4.48 -7.43 19.29
CA TYR A 29 -4.71 -6.74 18.01
C TYR A 29 -5.33 -5.35 18.24
N PRO A 30 -4.98 -4.34 17.41
CA PRO A 30 -5.62 -3.03 17.48
C PRO A 30 -7.05 -3.07 16.94
N LEU A 31 -7.95 -2.38 17.63
CA LEU A 31 -9.23 -1.95 17.08
C LEU A 31 -9.04 -0.60 16.38
N GLY A 32 -9.91 -0.31 15.44
CA GLY A 32 -9.98 0.96 14.76
C GLY A 32 -11.39 1.28 14.30
N SER A 33 -11.60 2.48 13.80
CA SER A 33 -12.87 2.91 13.24
C SER A 33 -12.71 3.71 11.95
N TYR A 34 -13.79 3.74 11.17
CA TYR A 34 -13.95 4.65 10.05
C TYR A 34 -15.35 5.23 10.03
N PRO A 35 -15.48 6.56 10.08
CA PRO A 35 -14.42 7.56 10.28
C PRO A 35 -13.78 7.47 11.68
N ALA A 36 -12.63 8.13 11.87
CA ALA A 36 -11.95 8.18 13.16
C ALA A 36 -12.73 8.96 14.23
N SER A 37 -13.66 9.82 13.83
CA SER A 37 -14.63 10.52 14.67
C SER A 37 -15.96 10.64 13.94
N VAL A 38 -17.04 10.83 14.68
CA VAL A 38 -18.38 10.94 14.11
C VAL A 38 -18.94 12.35 14.31
N SER A 39 -19.26 13.02 13.20
CA SER A 39 -20.07 14.22 13.21
C SER A 39 -21.54 13.82 12.96
N LEU A 40 -22.39 14.02 13.94
CA LEU A 40 -23.83 13.79 13.81
C LEU A 40 -24.53 15.01 13.23
N PRO A 41 -25.32 14.88 12.18
CA PRO A 41 -26.21 15.95 11.76
C PRO A 41 -27.13 16.34 12.93
N PRO A 42 -27.30 17.62 13.23
CA PRO A 42 -28.27 18.05 14.25
C PRO A 42 -29.68 17.70 13.78
N VAL A 43 -30.58 17.45 14.72
CA VAL A 43 -32.01 17.28 14.42
C VAL A 43 -32.52 18.53 13.71
N THR A 44 -33.22 18.36 12.59
CA THR A 44 -33.75 19.50 11.84
C THR A 44 -34.90 20.17 12.60
N GLU A 45 -35.26 21.38 12.25
CA GLU A 45 -36.42 22.09 12.81
C GLU A 45 -37.72 21.32 12.59
N SER A 46 -37.85 20.57 11.50
CA SER A 46 -38.96 19.66 11.23
C SER A 46 -38.96 18.40 12.10
N GLY A 47 -37.89 18.17 12.89
CA GLY A 47 -37.74 16.98 13.72
C GLY A 47 -37.16 15.77 12.96
N GLU A 48 -36.73 15.95 11.72
CA GLU A 48 -36.08 14.89 10.95
C GLU A 48 -34.67 14.59 11.51
N VAL A 49 -34.36 13.29 11.60
CA VAL A 49 -33.12 12.79 12.13
C VAL A 49 -32.34 12.05 11.03
N MET A 50 -31.18 12.57 10.67
CA MET A 50 -30.28 11.88 9.76
C MET A 50 -29.23 11.11 10.56
N GLY A 51 -28.93 9.87 10.12
CA GLY A 51 -27.90 9.04 10.73
C GLY A 51 -26.52 9.24 10.11
N SER A 52 -25.51 8.99 10.91
CA SER A 52 -24.12 8.80 10.46
C SER A 52 -23.72 7.33 10.63
N LEU A 53 -22.97 6.81 9.68
CA LEU A 53 -22.45 5.45 9.75
C LEU A 53 -21.04 5.49 10.37
N LEU A 54 -20.80 4.59 11.31
CA LEU A 54 -19.52 4.31 11.93
C LEU A 54 -19.21 2.82 11.74
N THR A 55 -18.13 2.51 11.05
CA THR A 55 -17.60 1.15 10.98
C THR A 55 -16.50 1.00 12.01
N VAL A 56 -16.66 0.08 12.94
CA VAL A 56 -15.61 -0.34 13.87
C VAL A 56 -15.11 -1.73 13.46
N GLY A 57 -13.81 -1.99 13.62
CA GLY A 57 -13.27 -3.25 13.14
C GLY A 57 -11.85 -3.54 13.62
N TYR A 58 -11.34 -4.67 13.17
CA TYR A 58 -10.02 -5.16 13.46
C TYR A 58 -9.38 -5.81 12.22
N PHE A 59 -8.05 -6.00 12.25
CA PHE A 59 -7.37 -6.78 11.23
C PHE A 59 -7.54 -8.26 11.52
N SER A 60 -8.10 -9.01 10.57
CA SER A 60 -8.23 -10.46 10.69
C SER A 60 -6.85 -11.12 10.69
N SER A 61 -6.65 -12.07 11.62
CA SER A 61 -5.52 -12.98 11.60
C SER A 61 -5.97 -14.35 11.10
N PRO A 62 -5.14 -15.07 10.33
CA PRO A 62 -5.46 -16.42 9.88
C PRO A 62 -5.82 -17.41 11.02
N SER A 63 -5.25 -17.21 12.20
CA SER A 63 -5.45 -18.13 13.34
C SER A 63 -6.87 -18.12 13.95
N TRP A 64 -7.66 -17.06 13.75
CA TRP A 64 -9.02 -16.94 14.29
C TRP A 64 -10.06 -16.46 13.27
N GLN A 65 -9.68 -16.50 11.98
CA GLN A 65 -10.58 -16.17 10.88
C GLN A 65 -11.84 -17.07 10.91
N GLY A 66 -13.02 -16.45 10.90
CA GLY A 66 -14.30 -17.15 10.97
C GLY A 66 -14.80 -17.49 12.39
N LYS A 67 -14.00 -17.27 13.46
CA LYS A 67 -14.49 -17.33 14.83
C LYS A 67 -15.31 -16.09 15.16
N PRO A 68 -16.42 -16.23 15.91
CA PRO A 68 -17.23 -15.10 16.31
C PRO A 68 -16.45 -14.16 17.25
N VAL A 69 -16.56 -12.85 16.96
CA VAL A 69 -16.02 -11.78 17.81
C VAL A 69 -17.17 -11.11 18.53
N THR A 70 -17.01 -10.93 19.82
CA THR A 70 -17.95 -10.17 20.66
C THR A 70 -17.43 -8.75 20.81
N PHE A 71 -18.09 -7.79 20.20
CA PHE A 71 -17.87 -6.37 20.43
C PHE A 71 -18.75 -5.89 21.60
N THR A 72 -18.17 -5.12 22.50
CA THR A 72 -18.88 -4.41 23.57
C THR A 72 -18.68 -2.93 23.38
N ILE A 73 -19.79 -2.17 23.23
CA ILE A 73 -19.81 -0.77 22.91
C ILE A 73 -20.47 -0.03 24.05
N ASP A 74 -19.72 0.80 24.75
CA ASP A 74 -20.23 1.67 25.82
C ASP A 74 -20.63 3.02 25.20
N THR A 75 -21.89 3.38 25.35
CA THR A 75 -22.49 4.61 24.84
C THR A 75 -22.82 5.59 25.98
N SER A 76 -22.36 5.36 27.20
CA SER A 76 -22.74 6.14 28.39
C SER A 76 -22.48 7.64 28.24
N GLU A 77 -21.34 8.03 27.65
CA GLU A 77 -20.99 9.44 27.46
C GLU A 77 -21.83 10.15 26.37
N ILE A 78 -22.42 9.39 25.44
CA ILE A 78 -23.19 9.95 24.32
C ILE A 78 -24.70 9.73 24.46
N ALA A 79 -25.15 8.92 25.41
CA ALA A 79 -26.55 8.49 25.57
C ALA A 79 -27.53 9.65 25.76
N ALA A 80 -27.09 10.77 26.31
CA ALA A 80 -27.91 11.97 26.49
C ALA A 80 -28.29 12.64 25.15
N PHE A 81 -27.43 12.59 24.14
CA PHE A 81 -27.59 13.35 22.90
C PHE A 81 -27.58 12.48 21.62
N ALA A 82 -27.18 11.21 21.72
CA ALA A 82 -27.11 10.30 20.57
C ALA A 82 -27.67 8.92 20.89
N SER A 83 -28.13 8.21 19.84
CA SER A 83 -28.44 6.78 19.87
C SER A 83 -27.53 6.03 18.91
N VAL A 84 -27.24 4.77 19.26
CA VAL A 84 -26.43 3.84 18.45
C VAL A 84 -27.27 2.60 18.18
N GLU A 85 -27.34 2.17 16.94
CA GLU A 85 -28.17 1.05 16.50
C GLU A 85 -27.39 0.12 15.57
N ASN A 86 -27.59 -1.18 15.75
CA ASN A 86 -27.24 -2.22 14.79
C ASN A 86 -28.11 -3.45 15.08
N GLU A 87 -28.65 -4.07 14.04
CA GLU A 87 -29.56 -5.23 14.14
C GLU A 87 -28.95 -6.49 14.75
N LYS A 88 -27.62 -6.64 14.66
CA LYS A 88 -26.85 -7.77 15.21
C LYS A 88 -26.49 -7.58 16.69
N CYS A 89 -26.95 -6.49 17.32
CA CYS A 89 -26.57 -6.12 18.66
C CYS A 89 -27.74 -6.22 19.63
N THR A 90 -27.45 -6.65 20.85
CA THR A 90 -28.37 -6.54 22.00
C THR A 90 -28.00 -5.34 22.83
N SER A 91 -29.00 -4.57 23.27
CA SER A 91 -28.82 -3.37 24.08
C SER A 91 -29.20 -3.65 25.54
N ALA A 92 -28.36 -3.24 26.48
CA ALA A 92 -28.63 -3.24 27.91
C ALA A 92 -28.15 -1.92 28.51
N ALA A 93 -29.10 -1.06 28.91
CA ALA A 93 -28.85 0.30 29.37
C ALA A 93 -28.01 1.09 28.34
N THR A 94 -26.77 1.44 28.66
CA THR A 94 -25.84 2.18 27.79
C THR A 94 -24.80 1.29 27.09
N THR A 95 -25.01 -0.02 27.12
CA THR A 95 -24.06 -0.97 26.52
C THR A 95 -24.71 -1.75 25.39
N LEU A 96 -24.08 -1.79 24.22
CA LEU A 96 -24.44 -2.71 23.14
C LEU A 96 -23.44 -3.86 23.10
N THR A 97 -23.96 -5.07 22.96
CA THR A 97 -23.16 -6.28 22.76
C THR A 97 -23.50 -6.89 21.41
N CYS A 98 -22.51 -7.01 20.54
CA CYS A 98 -22.68 -7.50 19.18
C CYS A 98 -21.77 -8.71 18.95
N VAL A 99 -22.32 -9.80 18.45
CA VAL A 99 -21.56 -11.01 18.11
C VAL A 99 -21.58 -11.19 16.59
N THR A 100 -20.40 -11.22 15.96
CA THR A 100 -20.30 -11.36 14.52
C THR A 100 -19.04 -12.13 14.12
N PRO A 101 -19.09 -12.98 13.07
CA PRO A 101 -17.90 -13.57 12.46
C PRO A 101 -17.18 -12.60 11.51
N GLU A 102 -17.77 -11.41 11.24
CA GLU A 102 -17.20 -10.42 10.35
C GLU A 102 -16.10 -9.61 11.07
N SER A 103 -15.10 -9.16 10.33
CA SER A 103 -14.03 -8.32 10.86
C SER A 103 -14.46 -6.88 11.17
N ASN A 104 -15.62 -6.47 10.68
CA ASN A 104 -16.16 -5.12 10.83
C ASN A 104 -17.61 -5.14 11.32
N LEU A 105 -17.96 -4.13 12.09
CA LEU A 105 -19.29 -3.88 12.59
C LEU A 105 -19.72 -2.47 12.20
N ASP A 106 -20.81 -2.35 11.46
CA ASP A 106 -21.38 -1.06 11.05
C ASP A 106 -22.41 -0.60 12.10
N LEU A 107 -22.19 0.56 12.68
CA LEU A 107 -23.07 1.19 13.66
C LEU A 107 -23.74 2.40 13.03
N LYS A 108 -25.06 2.52 13.18
CA LYS A 108 -25.82 3.72 12.80
C LYS A 108 -25.97 4.60 14.03
N LEU A 109 -25.43 5.81 13.97
CA LEU A 109 -25.52 6.80 15.02
C LEU A 109 -26.48 7.92 14.59
N THR A 110 -27.38 8.34 15.49
CA THR A 110 -28.31 9.43 15.24
C THR A 110 -28.38 10.39 16.42
N ALA A 111 -28.52 11.68 16.14
CA ALA A 111 -28.73 12.68 17.18
C ALA A 111 -30.13 12.51 17.81
N ARG A 112 -30.24 12.63 19.11
CA ARG A 112 -31.54 12.60 19.82
C ARG A 112 -32.26 13.95 19.76
N LYS A 113 -33.55 13.91 19.84
CA LYS A 113 -34.36 15.15 20.02
C LYS A 113 -33.91 15.88 21.29
N GLY A 114 -33.66 17.17 21.17
CA GLY A 114 -33.13 18.00 22.27
C GLY A 114 -31.64 18.10 22.35
N SER A 115 -30.88 17.32 21.54
CA SER A 115 -29.44 17.52 21.39
C SER A 115 -29.11 18.88 20.81
N LYS A 116 -27.94 19.42 21.16
CA LYS A 116 -27.47 20.74 20.72
C LYS A 116 -26.21 20.60 19.88
N VAL A 117 -26.01 21.50 18.93
CA VAL A 117 -24.73 21.63 18.23
C VAL A 117 -23.64 21.89 19.27
N GLY A 118 -22.60 21.05 19.25
CA GLY A 118 -21.53 21.08 20.21
C GLY A 118 -21.56 19.97 21.25
N ASP A 119 -22.68 19.29 21.46
CA ASP A 119 -22.75 18.11 22.34
C ASP A 119 -21.68 17.10 21.90
N LEU A 120 -20.81 16.71 22.85
CA LEU A 120 -19.62 15.92 22.61
C LEU A 120 -19.47 14.83 23.67
N GLY A 121 -19.07 13.65 23.27
CA GLY A 121 -18.69 12.51 24.12
C GLY A 121 -17.93 11.47 23.33
N GLU A 122 -17.54 10.40 24.00
CA GLU A 122 -16.81 9.29 23.36
C GLU A 122 -17.66 8.01 23.39
N LEU A 123 -17.55 7.25 22.32
CA LEU A 123 -18.06 5.88 22.23
C LEU A 123 -16.88 4.95 22.46
N ALA A 124 -16.92 4.17 23.53
CA ALA A 124 -15.83 3.23 23.83
C ALA A 124 -16.14 1.83 23.25
N VAL A 125 -15.18 1.26 22.57
CA VAL A 125 -15.29 -0.06 21.91
C VAL A 125 -14.25 -1.00 22.46
N THR A 126 -14.69 -2.17 22.91
CA THR A 126 -13.85 -3.32 23.24
C THR A 126 -14.28 -4.52 22.43
N ALA A 127 -13.38 -5.47 22.23
CA ALA A 127 -13.72 -6.71 21.55
C ALA A 127 -12.97 -7.90 22.16
N LYS A 128 -13.52 -9.10 22.01
CA LYS A 128 -12.90 -10.35 22.44
C LYS A 128 -13.30 -11.49 21.51
N THR A 129 -12.39 -12.44 21.33
CA THR A 129 -12.64 -13.74 20.68
C THR A 129 -11.78 -14.81 21.34
N GLU A 130 -12.04 -16.07 21.06
CA GLU A 130 -11.20 -17.16 21.52
C GLU A 130 -9.81 -17.09 20.87
N GLY A 131 -8.75 -17.05 21.67
CA GLY A 131 -7.35 -17.03 21.22
C GLY A 131 -6.85 -15.68 20.71
N ALA A 132 -7.57 -14.58 21.01
CA ALA A 132 -7.08 -13.22 20.77
C ALA A 132 -7.75 -12.20 21.68
N THR A 133 -7.03 -11.12 21.99
CA THR A 133 -7.54 -9.94 22.69
C THR A 133 -7.38 -8.71 21.81
N PHE A 134 -8.10 -7.64 22.13
CA PHE A 134 -8.08 -6.40 21.35
C PHE A 134 -7.79 -5.20 22.23
N THR A 135 -7.00 -4.26 21.71
CA THR A 135 -6.78 -2.99 22.39
C THR A 135 -8.08 -2.18 22.39
N PRO A 136 -8.59 -1.70 23.54
CA PRO A 136 -9.75 -0.83 23.59
C PRO A 136 -9.58 0.40 22.71
N TYR A 137 -10.66 0.86 22.10
CA TYR A 137 -10.66 1.99 21.19
C TYR A 137 -11.78 2.97 21.53
N LYS A 138 -11.52 4.28 21.43
CA LYS A 138 -12.49 5.34 21.68
C LYS A 138 -12.72 6.16 20.42
N VAL A 139 -13.99 6.48 20.14
CA VAL A 139 -14.41 7.25 18.97
C VAL A 139 -15.12 8.51 19.46
N PRO A 140 -14.58 9.70 19.21
CA PRO A 140 -15.28 10.95 19.48
C PRO A 140 -16.56 11.09 18.64
N VAL A 141 -17.66 11.48 19.29
CA VAL A 141 -18.98 11.70 18.65
C VAL A 141 -19.43 13.11 19.00
N GLN A 142 -19.71 13.94 18.00
CA GLN A 142 -20.10 15.33 18.19
C GLN A 142 -21.30 15.72 17.33
N VAL A 143 -22.32 16.36 17.93
CA VAL A 143 -23.45 16.92 17.18
C VAL A 143 -23.01 18.17 16.42
N GLY A 144 -23.19 18.19 15.12
CA GLY A 144 -22.77 19.29 14.24
C GLY A 144 -21.24 19.47 14.19
N GLY A 145 -20.46 18.48 14.63
CA GLY A 145 -18.99 18.53 14.61
C GLY A 145 -18.44 18.76 13.21
N PRO A 146 -17.15 19.14 13.07
CA PRO A 146 -16.57 19.35 11.75
C PRO A 146 -16.54 18.05 10.95
N LYS A 147 -16.90 18.14 9.67
CA LYS A 147 -16.83 17.02 8.70
C LYS A 147 -16.37 17.55 7.36
N LEU A 148 -15.15 17.21 6.99
CA LEU A 148 -14.61 17.60 5.69
C LEU A 148 -14.99 16.61 4.61
N ALA A 149 -15.44 17.10 3.47
CA ALA A 149 -15.80 16.29 2.32
C ALA A 149 -15.36 16.97 1.02
N LEU A 150 -14.91 16.17 0.05
CA LEU A 150 -14.52 16.61 -1.29
C LEU A 150 -15.75 16.74 -2.19
N ASP A 151 -15.63 17.56 -3.23
CA ASP A 151 -16.68 17.71 -4.25
C ASP A 151 -16.73 16.46 -5.13
N ALA A 152 -17.75 15.63 -4.94
CA ALA A 152 -17.94 14.39 -5.70
C ALA A 152 -18.27 14.62 -7.19
N GLN A 153 -18.69 15.82 -7.57
CA GLN A 153 -18.96 16.21 -8.95
C GLN A 153 -17.75 16.82 -9.66
N ALA A 154 -16.64 17.02 -8.95
CA ALA A 154 -15.40 17.48 -9.56
C ALA A 154 -14.96 16.53 -10.68
N ARG A 155 -14.39 17.09 -11.76
CA ARG A 155 -13.88 16.28 -12.87
C ARG A 155 -12.52 16.82 -13.30
N MET A 156 -11.58 15.91 -13.54
CA MET A 156 -10.33 16.28 -14.20
C MET A 156 -10.64 16.77 -15.62
N PRO A 157 -10.01 17.86 -16.06
CA PRO A 157 -10.01 18.22 -17.47
C PRO A 157 -9.44 17.06 -18.31
N ALA A 158 -9.92 16.93 -19.54
CA ALA A 158 -9.42 15.89 -20.43
C ALA A 158 -7.93 16.12 -20.75
N ILE A 159 -7.08 15.23 -20.26
CA ILE A 159 -5.67 15.09 -20.64
C ILE A 159 -5.64 14.02 -21.73
N LYS A 160 -5.36 14.40 -22.98
CA LYS A 160 -5.50 13.53 -24.16
C LYS A 160 -4.18 13.15 -24.79
N ALA A 161 -3.11 13.91 -24.52
CA ALA A 161 -1.80 13.70 -25.10
C ALA A 161 -0.68 13.97 -24.09
N ILE A 162 0.50 13.41 -24.37
CA ILE A 162 1.74 13.73 -23.64
C ILE A 162 2.01 15.23 -23.80
N GLY A 163 2.28 15.89 -22.67
CA GLY A 163 2.49 17.34 -22.61
C GLY A 163 1.26 18.15 -22.26
N ASP A 164 0.05 17.59 -22.39
CA ASP A 164 -1.17 18.26 -21.96
C ASP A 164 -1.14 18.58 -20.46
N GLN A 165 -1.78 19.68 -20.12
CA GLN A 165 -1.91 20.14 -18.74
C GLN A 165 -3.38 20.08 -18.31
N GLY A 166 -3.59 19.79 -17.03
CA GLY A 166 -4.90 19.78 -16.43
C GLY A 166 -4.88 20.41 -15.04
N ARG A 167 -5.92 21.13 -14.70
CA ARG A 167 -6.10 21.65 -13.34
C ARG A 167 -6.70 20.57 -12.45
N ILE A 168 -6.08 20.30 -11.29
CA ILE A 168 -6.67 19.44 -10.25
C ILE A 168 -7.93 20.13 -9.72
N PRO A 169 -9.10 19.49 -9.79
CA PRO A 169 -10.36 20.11 -9.35
C PRO A 169 -10.54 19.99 -7.83
N LEU A 170 -9.53 20.41 -7.06
CA LEU A 170 -9.58 20.35 -5.61
C LEU A 170 -10.57 21.37 -5.07
N SER A 171 -11.63 20.87 -4.47
CA SER A 171 -12.58 21.65 -3.69
C SER A 171 -13.12 20.78 -2.56
N PHE A 172 -13.19 21.31 -1.35
CA PHE A 172 -13.75 20.61 -0.20
C PHE A 172 -14.61 21.55 0.66
N LYS A 173 -15.50 20.96 1.43
CA LYS A 173 -16.42 21.67 2.31
C LYS A 173 -16.35 21.08 3.71
N ASN A 174 -16.41 21.95 4.72
CA ASN A 174 -16.81 21.52 6.06
C ASN A 174 -18.34 21.43 6.09
N THR A 175 -18.88 20.22 5.98
CA THR A 175 -20.33 19.98 5.99
C THR A 175 -20.93 20.01 7.39
N GLY A 176 -20.06 20.05 8.44
CA GLY A 176 -20.48 20.29 9.83
C GLY A 176 -20.88 21.73 10.09
N ARG A 177 -21.23 22.01 11.33
CA ARG A 177 -21.62 23.36 11.81
C ARG A 177 -20.48 24.06 12.56
N ILE A 178 -19.53 23.28 13.10
CA ILE A 178 -18.40 23.74 13.91
C ILE A 178 -17.18 23.85 13.02
N ALA A 179 -16.37 24.90 13.21
CA ALA A 179 -15.11 25.04 12.53
C ALA A 179 -14.09 23.98 13.00
N THR A 180 -13.13 23.65 12.13
CA THR A 180 -11.92 22.92 12.50
C THR A 180 -10.69 23.81 12.39
N ASP A 181 -9.61 23.52 13.14
CA ASP A 181 -8.39 24.34 13.20
C ASP A 181 -7.58 24.32 11.90
N GLY A 182 -7.93 23.44 10.97
CA GLY A 182 -7.27 23.35 9.67
C GLY A 182 -7.68 22.11 8.91
N ALA A 183 -7.07 21.94 7.73
CA ALA A 183 -7.26 20.78 6.87
C ALA A 183 -5.94 20.21 6.39
N VAL A 184 -5.91 18.92 6.14
CA VAL A 184 -4.83 18.24 5.44
C VAL A 184 -5.41 17.61 4.17
N VAL A 185 -4.81 17.93 3.03
CA VAL A 185 -5.14 17.29 1.76
C VAL A 185 -3.99 16.35 1.36
N ARG A 186 -4.32 15.10 1.09
CA ARG A 186 -3.41 14.10 0.54
C ARG A 186 -3.76 13.85 -0.91
N MET A 187 -2.74 13.79 -1.75
CA MET A 187 -2.86 13.53 -3.17
C MET A 187 -1.92 12.39 -3.56
N HIS A 188 -2.46 11.33 -4.15
CA HIS A 188 -1.65 10.28 -4.75
C HIS A 188 -1.63 10.52 -6.26
N VAL A 189 -0.44 10.77 -6.79
CA VAL A 189 -0.24 11.10 -8.21
C VAL A 189 0.61 9.99 -8.82
N ARG A 190 0.10 9.35 -9.87
CA ARG A 190 0.83 8.31 -10.59
C ARG A 190 1.99 8.88 -11.41
N ARG A 191 2.92 8.01 -11.79
CA ARG A 191 4.23 8.29 -12.38
C ARG A 191 4.19 9.07 -13.70
N GLY A 192 3.14 8.91 -14.50
CA GLY A 192 3.01 9.60 -15.79
C GLY A 192 2.51 11.03 -15.70
N THR A 193 2.36 11.54 -14.48
CA THR A 193 1.82 12.87 -14.21
C THR A 193 2.75 13.65 -13.28
N ASP A 194 3.17 14.83 -13.70
CA ASP A 194 3.97 15.75 -12.90
C ASP A 194 3.09 16.85 -12.33
N LEU A 195 3.24 17.17 -11.03
CA LEU A 195 2.72 18.40 -10.46
C LEU A 195 3.68 19.54 -10.83
N LEU A 196 3.17 20.59 -11.50
CA LEU A 196 4.01 21.68 -12.01
C LEU A 196 4.54 22.60 -10.91
N GLU A 197 3.75 22.78 -9.85
CA GLU A 197 4.11 23.64 -8.73
C GLU A 197 4.38 22.79 -7.46
N LYS A 198 5.37 23.21 -6.69
CA LYS A 198 5.66 22.67 -5.37
C LYS A 198 5.52 23.74 -4.29
N TYR A 199 5.02 23.35 -3.11
CA TYR A 199 4.67 24.28 -2.04
C TYR A 199 5.30 23.85 -0.71
N ASP A 200 5.74 24.82 0.09
CA ASP A 200 6.48 24.59 1.33
C ASP A 200 5.61 24.04 2.48
N ASN A 201 4.30 24.22 2.40
CA ASN A 201 3.35 23.61 3.33
C ASN A 201 2.90 22.20 2.88
N CYS A 202 3.55 21.64 1.85
CA CYS A 202 3.34 20.27 1.39
C CYS A 202 4.60 19.43 1.58
N THR A 203 4.43 18.14 1.85
CA THR A 203 5.49 17.13 1.82
C THR A 203 5.32 16.24 0.61
N TYR A 204 6.43 15.76 0.03
CA TYR A 204 6.48 14.97 -1.20
C TYR A 204 7.36 13.73 -0.98
N GLY A 205 6.88 12.57 -1.39
CA GLY A 205 7.63 11.34 -1.31
C GLY A 205 6.89 10.15 -1.92
N PRO A 206 7.49 8.96 -1.92
CA PRO A 206 6.84 7.76 -2.45
C PRO A 206 5.61 7.39 -1.60
N ALA A 207 4.55 6.92 -2.27
CA ALA A 207 3.40 6.33 -1.59
C ALA A 207 3.73 4.91 -1.13
N GLU A 208 3.36 4.56 0.10
CA GLU A 208 3.59 3.21 0.67
C GLU A 208 2.46 2.23 0.34
N ALA A 209 1.35 2.70 -0.23
CA ALA A 209 0.18 1.89 -0.47
C ALA A 209 0.33 0.99 -1.71
N GLN A 210 0.49 -0.31 -1.50
CA GLN A 210 0.67 -1.31 -2.57
C GLN A 210 -0.50 -1.36 -3.57
N TYR A 211 -1.72 -1.04 -3.14
CA TYR A 211 -2.92 -1.05 -3.99
C TYR A 211 -2.94 0.07 -5.04
N LEU A 212 -2.09 1.07 -4.90
CA LEU A 212 -1.97 2.16 -5.88
C LEU A 212 -1.01 1.84 -7.04
N GLY A 213 -0.25 0.75 -6.92
CA GLY A 213 0.82 0.40 -7.84
C GLY A 213 2.14 1.07 -7.50
N LYS A 214 3.14 0.80 -8.33
CA LYS A 214 4.51 1.34 -8.17
C LYS A 214 4.64 2.73 -8.75
N GLY A 215 5.59 3.52 -8.23
CA GLY A 215 5.93 4.83 -8.75
C GLY A 215 4.90 5.92 -8.47
N VAL A 216 4.04 5.73 -7.47
CA VAL A 216 3.09 6.75 -7.02
C VAL A 216 3.76 7.72 -6.07
N THR A 217 3.56 9.00 -6.29
CA THR A 217 3.98 10.07 -5.38
C THR A 217 2.84 10.44 -4.46
N LEU A 218 3.10 10.43 -3.15
CA LEU A 218 2.20 10.99 -2.15
C LEU A 218 2.61 12.43 -1.84
N ILE A 219 1.65 13.33 -1.98
CA ILE A 219 1.75 14.73 -1.62
C ILE A 219 0.80 14.99 -0.47
N THR A 220 1.30 15.56 0.62
CA THR A 220 0.49 15.88 1.80
C THR A 220 0.63 17.36 2.11
N CYS A 221 -0.44 18.14 1.90
CA CYS A 221 -0.49 19.58 2.12
C CYS A 221 -1.28 19.91 3.39
N THR A 222 -0.71 20.71 4.27
CA THR A 222 -1.36 21.16 5.50
C THR A 222 -1.78 22.63 5.35
N PHE A 223 -3.04 22.89 5.65
CA PHE A 223 -3.64 24.23 5.69
C PHE A 223 -3.99 24.54 7.13
N GLU A 224 -3.34 25.56 7.66
CA GLU A 224 -3.57 26.07 9.00
C GLU A 224 -4.67 27.14 9.00
N GLY A 225 -5.34 27.29 10.13
CA GLY A 225 -6.42 28.26 10.33
C GLY A 225 -7.82 27.65 10.15
N PRO A 226 -8.85 28.36 10.57
CA PRO A 226 -10.19 27.82 10.70
C PRO A 226 -10.80 27.48 9.34
N ILE A 227 -11.31 26.24 9.22
CA ILE A 227 -12.19 25.82 8.15
C ILE A 227 -13.62 25.89 8.69
N GLU A 228 -14.32 26.98 8.39
CA GLU A 228 -15.61 27.28 8.97
C GLU A 228 -16.70 26.29 8.58
N GLY A 229 -17.61 26.01 9.50
CA GLY A 229 -18.76 25.15 9.26
C GLY A 229 -19.66 25.66 8.13
N GLY A 230 -20.14 24.75 7.28
CA GLY A 230 -21.00 25.05 6.15
C GLY A 230 -20.29 25.68 4.95
N LYS A 231 -19.00 26.06 5.05
CA LYS A 231 -18.26 26.71 3.96
C LYS A 231 -17.43 25.74 3.13
N ALA A 232 -17.36 26.01 1.82
CA ALA A 232 -16.50 25.30 0.87
C ALA A 232 -15.25 26.14 0.56
N TYR A 233 -14.16 25.45 0.27
CA TYR A 233 -12.86 26.04 -0.01
C TYR A 233 -12.25 25.41 -1.25
N GLU A 234 -11.42 26.18 -1.94
CA GLU A 234 -10.60 25.76 -3.08
C GLU A 234 -9.22 26.39 -2.99
N PRO A 235 -8.19 25.85 -3.68
CA PRO A 235 -6.89 26.51 -3.77
C PRO A 235 -7.01 27.91 -4.35
N ALA A 236 -6.30 28.89 -3.74
CA ALA A 236 -6.26 30.26 -4.25
C ALA A 236 -5.59 30.31 -5.64
N GLU A 237 -4.53 29.51 -5.81
CA GLU A 237 -3.84 29.31 -7.08
C GLU A 237 -4.16 27.91 -7.64
N PRO A 238 -4.25 27.77 -8.98
CA PRO A 238 -4.52 26.45 -9.58
C PRO A 238 -3.41 25.45 -9.28
N LEU A 239 -3.78 24.26 -8.85
CA LEU A 239 -2.90 23.10 -8.85
C LEU A 239 -2.91 22.49 -10.25
N THR A 240 -1.79 22.57 -10.96
CA THR A 240 -1.72 22.11 -12.35
C THR A 240 -0.83 20.87 -12.46
N VAL A 241 -1.31 19.89 -13.18
CA VAL A 241 -0.58 18.67 -13.53
C VAL A 241 -0.30 18.63 -15.02
N LYS A 242 0.76 17.93 -15.42
CA LYS A 242 1.17 17.72 -16.80
C LYS A 242 1.42 16.24 -17.05
N ALA A 243 0.89 15.70 -18.15
CA ALA A 243 1.20 14.37 -18.61
C ALA A 243 2.64 14.33 -19.14
N ASN A 244 3.49 13.45 -18.57
CA ASN A 244 4.92 13.35 -18.89
C ASN A 244 5.29 12.17 -19.79
N GLY A 245 4.35 11.30 -20.14
CA GLY A 245 4.56 10.15 -21.00
C GLY A 245 5.22 8.94 -20.36
N ARG A 246 5.42 8.91 -19.03
CA ARG A 246 6.06 7.79 -18.35
C ARG A 246 5.09 6.69 -17.90
N ALA A 247 3.80 6.87 -18.09
CA ALA A 247 2.79 5.85 -17.82
C ALA A 247 1.63 5.98 -18.81
N MET A 248 0.83 4.92 -18.93
CA MET A 248 -0.33 4.86 -19.80
C MET A 248 -1.64 5.14 -19.05
N ASN A 249 -1.83 4.53 -17.90
CA ASN A 249 -3.04 4.63 -17.09
C ASN A 249 -2.75 5.47 -15.85
N GLU A 250 -3.30 6.67 -15.85
CA GLU A 250 -3.11 7.64 -14.79
C GLU A 250 -4.27 7.62 -13.81
N ARG A 251 -3.95 7.93 -12.57
CA ARG A 251 -4.93 8.10 -11.51
C ARG A 251 -4.46 9.18 -10.55
N LEU A 252 -5.40 10.02 -10.15
CA LEU A 252 -5.26 10.96 -9.06
C LEU A 252 -6.27 10.59 -7.97
N ASP A 253 -5.78 10.33 -6.77
CA ASP A 253 -6.64 10.16 -5.59
C ASP A 253 -6.44 11.36 -4.68
N LEU A 254 -7.53 11.95 -4.24
CA LEU A 254 -7.57 13.04 -3.26
C LEU A 254 -8.24 12.57 -1.98
N GLN A 255 -7.70 13.00 -0.86
CA GLN A 255 -8.28 12.78 0.46
C GLN A 255 -8.17 14.07 1.27
N VAL A 256 -9.22 14.39 2.04
CA VAL A 256 -9.21 15.53 2.95
C VAL A 256 -9.47 15.06 4.38
N PHE A 257 -8.69 15.60 5.31
CA PHE A 257 -8.76 15.27 6.74
C PHE A 257 -8.76 16.55 7.56
N ARG A 258 -9.29 16.50 8.77
CA ARG A 258 -8.96 17.48 9.81
C ARG A 258 -7.50 17.31 10.21
N VAL A 259 -6.83 18.38 10.62
CA VAL A 259 -5.39 18.35 10.97
C VAL A 259 -5.05 17.27 12.00
N ASN A 260 -5.90 17.13 13.03
CA ASN A 260 -5.69 16.17 14.13
C ASN A 260 -6.05 14.71 13.76
N GLU A 261 -6.70 14.46 12.62
CA GLU A 261 -7.09 13.13 12.15
C GLU A 261 -6.26 12.64 10.96
N ALA A 262 -5.48 13.54 10.36
CA ALA A 262 -4.69 13.21 9.20
C ALA A 262 -3.61 12.18 9.55
N PRO A 263 -3.43 11.13 8.72
CA PRO A 263 -2.28 10.25 8.85
C PRO A 263 -0.99 11.07 8.73
N LYS A 264 -0.01 10.78 9.59
CA LYS A 264 1.31 11.42 9.50
C LYS A 264 1.94 11.15 8.14
N ALA A 265 2.70 12.13 7.64
CA ALA A 265 3.50 11.90 6.43
C ALA A 265 4.49 10.75 6.68
N PRO A 266 4.66 9.83 5.71
CA PRO A 266 5.63 8.76 5.82
C PRO A 266 7.05 9.28 6.04
N GLN A 267 7.89 8.44 6.64
CA GLN A 267 9.31 8.78 6.83
C GLN A 267 10.00 8.96 5.47
N GLY A 268 10.91 9.93 5.37
CA GLY A 268 11.62 10.23 4.12
C GLY A 268 10.91 11.21 3.18
N HIS A 269 9.68 11.63 3.49
CA HIS A 269 9.05 12.70 2.75
C HIS A 269 9.72 14.04 3.03
N THR A 270 9.93 14.83 1.97
CA THR A 270 10.63 16.11 2.03
C THR A 270 9.72 17.29 1.75
N ARG A 271 10.04 18.45 2.30
CA ARG A 271 9.44 19.73 1.95
C ARG A 271 10.37 20.47 0.98
N PRO A 272 9.85 21.06 -0.09
CA PRO A 272 10.64 21.94 -0.93
C PRO A 272 10.88 23.25 -0.19
N ASN A 273 11.89 24.01 -0.64
CA ASN A 273 12.15 25.36 -0.17
C ASN A 273 11.94 26.32 -1.34
N THR A 274 10.69 26.50 -1.72
CA THR A 274 10.29 27.32 -2.89
C THR A 274 9.95 28.76 -2.53
N GLY A 275 9.74 29.04 -1.23
CA GLY A 275 9.16 30.31 -0.75
C GLY A 275 7.66 30.45 -1.02
N LYS A 276 7.01 29.42 -1.63
CA LYS A 276 5.59 29.46 -1.97
C LYS A 276 4.79 28.57 -1.01
N LYS A 277 3.63 29.06 -0.56
CA LYS A 277 2.65 28.26 0.17
C LYS A 277 1.38 28.11 -0.64
N LEU A 278 0.84 26.89 -0.68
CA LEU A 278 -0.50 26.66 -1.20
C LEU A 278 -1.50 27.20 -0.17
N THR A 279 -2.33 28.15 -0.59
CA THR A 279 -3.34 28.77 0.26
C THR A 279 -4.74 28.41 -0.21
N LEU A 280 -5.70 28.53 0.69
CA LEU A 280 -7.11 28.32 0.39
C LEU A 280 -7.85 29.66 0.33
N LYS A 281 -8.87 29.68 -0.51
CA LYS A 281 -9.88 30.76 -0.54
C LYS A 281 -11.28 30.14 -0.42
N PRO A 282 -12.27 30.88 0.12
CA PRO A 282 -13.67 30.48 0.05
C PRO A 282 -14.07 30.24 -1.41
N ARG A 283 -14.77 29.14 -1.68
CA ARG A 283 -15.37 28.88 -2.99
C ARG A 283 -16.66 29.68 -3.11
N THR A 284 -16.71 30.52 -4.12
CA THR A 284 -17.89 31.35 -4.42
C THR A 284 -18.79 30.75 -5.50
N ALA A 285 -18.28 29.81 -6.30
CA ALA A 285 -19.05 29.14 -7.33
C ALA A 285 -20.17 28.30 -6.70
N PRO A 286 -21.41 28.40 -7.18
CA PRO A 286 -22.51 27.58 -6.71
C PRO A 286 -22.32 26.11 -7.09
N GLY A 287 -22.99 25.23 -6.37
CA GLY A 287 -22.99 23.77 -6.65
C GLY A 287 -21.89 23.03 -5.93
N GLY A 288 -21.73 21.77 -6.31
CA GLY A 288 -20.89 20.78 -5.66
C GLY A 288 -21.69 19.86 -4.73
N VAL A 289 -21.33 18.58 -4.74
CA VAL A 289 -21.88 17.54 -3.86
C VAL A 289 -20.77 17.09 -2.94
N TYR A 290 -20.94 17.30 -1.64
CA TYR A 290 -19.91 17.10 -0.62
C TYR A 290 -20.36 16.00 0.36
N GLU A 291 -19.97 14.77 0.10
CA GLU A 291 -20.40 13.61 0.87
C GLU A 291 -19.22 12.87 1.50
N ASP A 292 -18.16 12.62 0.72
CA ASP A 292 -17.03 11.80 1.08
C ASP A 292 -15.74 12.60 1.25
N PRO A 293 -14.86 12.19 2.17
CA PRO A 293 -13.55 12.82 2.35
C PRO A 293 -12.53 12.38 1.29
N SER A 294 -12.94 11.53 0.34
CA SER A 294 -12.08 10.99 -0.71
C SER A 294 -12.72 11.13 -2.09
N TRP A 295 -11.88 11.31 -3.09
CA TRP A 295 -12.27 11.42 -4.49
C TRP A 295 -11.16 10.86 -5.37
N ASP A 296 -11.50 10.22 -6.48
CA ASP A 296 -10.54 9.76 -7.45
C ASP A 296 -10.96 10.05 -8.89
N SER A 297 -9.98 10.16 -9.77
CA SER A 297 -10.17 10.26 -11.20
C SER A 297 -9.11 9.45 -11.93
N GLN A 298 -9.52 8.81 -12.99
CA GLN A 298 -8.66 8.02 -13.86
C GLN A 298 -8.74 8.55 -15.28
N TRP A 299 -7.62 8.51 -16.00
CA TRP A 299 -7.54 8.83 -17.41
C TRP A 299 -6.43 8.04 -18.07
N SER A 300 -6.50 7.89 -19.39
CA SER A 300 -5.46 7.26 -20.18
C SER A 300 -4.86 8.28 -21.14
N VAL A 301 -3.54 8.26 -21.24
CA VAL A 301 -2.78 9.03 -22.24
C VAL A 301 -2.31 8.04 -23.30
N PRO A 302 -2.59 8.29 -24.59
CA PRO A 302 -2.08 7.44 -25.66
C PRO A 302 -0.55 7.29 -25.57
N ASN A 303 -0.09 6.06 -25.41
CA ASN A 303 1.31 5.72 -25.23
C ASN A 303 1.54 4.26 -25.58
N THR A 304 2.77 3.79 -25.53
CA THR A 304 3.15 2.40 -25.76
C THR A 304 3.97 1.84 -24.61
N ALA A 305 3.92 0.52 -24.43
CA ALA A 305 4.79 -0.22 -23.54
C ALA A 305 5.14 -1.57 -24.19
N ASP A 306 6.41 -1.88 -24.31
CA ASP A 306 6.92 -3.09 -24.95
C ASP A 306 7.16 -4.17 -23.88
N PHE A 307 6.32 -5.20 -23.85
CA PHE A 307 6.45 -6.32 -22.92
C PHE A 307 7.13 -7.51 -23.56
N ALA A 308 8.37 -7.75 -23.20
CA ALA A 308 9.16 -8.88 -23.66
C ALA A 308 9.14 -10.06 -22.68
N ALA A 309 9.17 -11.27 -23.21
CA ALA A 309 9.35 -12.50 -22.44
C ALA A 309 10.83 -12.71 -22.09
N ILE A 310 11.09 -13.20 -20.88
CA ILE A 310 12.41 -13.65 -20.43
C ILE A 310 12.38 -15.16 -20.32
N GLY A 311 13.16 -15.85 -21.16
CA GLY A 311 13.32 -17.31 -21.13
C GLY A 311 14.49 -17.74 -20.25
N ALA A 312 14.75 -19.05 -20.20
CA ALA A 312 15.82 -19.63 -19.42
C ALA A 312 16.57 -20.70 -20.20
N THR A 313 17.85 -20.92 -19.88
CA THR A 313 18.65 -22.02 -20.38
C THR A 313 19.41 -22.69 -19.24
N ALA A 314 19.38 -24.04 -19.17
CA ALA A 314 20.12 -24.79 -18.19
C ALA A 314 20.63 -26.12 -18.75
N THR A 315 21.68 -26.68 -18.14
CA THR A 315 22.19 -28.02 -18.43
C THR A 315 22.19 -28.82 -17.13
N ALA A 316 21.65 -30.05 -17.19
CA ALA A 316 21.54 -30.91 -16.00
C ALA A 316 21.45 -32.38 -16.40
N LYS A 317 21.74 -33.26 -15.45
CA LYS A 317 21.61 -34.72 -15.56
C LYS A 317 20.24 -35.17 -15.05
N ALA A 318 19.85 -36.37 -15.38
CA ALA A 318 18.67 -37.01 -14.78
C ALA A 318 18.83 -37.11 -13.26
N GLY A 319 17.78 -36.74 -12.52
CA GLY A 319 17.75 -36.63 -11.07
C GLY A 319 18.14 -35.25 -10.50
N ASP A 320 18.83 -34.41 -11.26
CA ASP A 320 19.20 -33.07 -10.80
C ASP A 320 17.99 -32.14 -10.69
N THR A 321 18.04 -31.21 -9.75
CA THR A 321 17.09 -30.10 -9.65
C THR A 321 17.77 -28.81 -10.07
N VAL A 322 17.19 -28.10 -11.03
CA VAL A 322 17.70 -26.83 -11.56
C VAL A 322 16.71 -25.70 -11.31
N LYS A 323 17.23 -24.47 -11.23
CA LYS A 323 16.44 -23.25 -11.18
C LYS A 323 16.32 -22.65 -12.56
N LEU A 324 15.09 -22.35 -12.95
CA LEU A 324 14.75 -21.70 -14.21
C LEU A 324 14.11 -20.36 -13.91
N ASP A 325 14.83 -19.28 -14.20
CA ASP A 325 14.37 -17.91 -14.06
C ASP A 325 13.71 -17.47 -15.36
N VAL A 326 12.37 -17.41 -15.34
CA VAL A 326 11.57 -16.93 -16.46
C VAL A 326 10.77 -15.70 -16.04
N GLY A 327 10.34 -14.88 -16.98
CA GLY A 327 9.61 -13.69 -16.54
C GLY A 327 9.26 -12.71 -17.63
N PHE A 328 9.12 -11.48 -17.21
CA PHE A 328 8.62 -10.35 -17.98
C PHE A 328 9.61 -9.19 -17.92
N HIS A 329 9.71 -8.43 -19.00
CA HIS A 329 10.46 -7.18 -19.09
C HIS A 329 9.60 -6.14 -19.78
N ASN A 330 9.27 -5.04 -19.08
CA ASN A 330 8.71 -3.87 -19.73
C ASN A 330 9.87 -3.01 -20.27
N ARG A 331 10.10 -3.04 -21.57
CA ARG A 331 11.15 -2.24 -22.23
C ARG A 331 10.77 -0.75 -22.39
N GLY A 332 9.59 -0.38 -21.89
CA GLY A 332 9.09 0.98 -21.97
C GLY A 332 8.46 1.34 -23.32
N PRO A 333 8.25 2.61 -23.63
CA PRO A 333 8.64 3.78 -22.82
C PRO A 333 7.76 4.04 -21.58
N ALA A 334 6.55 3.45 -21.50
CA ALA A 334 5.62 3.72 -20.42
C ALA A 334 5.58 2.62 -19.36
N ALA A 335 5.38 3.01 -18.10
CA ALA A 335 4.88 2.12 -17.06
C ALA A 335 3.42 1.77 -17.34
N VAL A 336 3.02 0.55 -16.96
CA VAL A 336 1.63 0.09 -17.01
C VAL A 336 1.17 -0.23 -15.59
N THR A 337 0.06 0.37 -15.19
CA THR A 337 -0.59 0.09 -13.90
C THR A 337 -2.07 -0.19 -14.16
N MET A 338 -2.53 -1.35 -13.70
CA MET A 338 -3.91 -1.78 -13.80
C MET A 338 -4.66 -1.54 -12.50
N ASP A 339 -5.96 -1.73 -12.51
CA ASP A 339 -6.77 -1.70 -11.29
C ASP A 339 -6.56 -2.96 -10.44
N LEU A 340 -7.00 -2.88 -9.17
CA LEU A 340 -6.92 -4.01 -8.25
C LEU A 340 -7.57 -5.27 -8.86
N ARG A 341 -6.85 -6.40 -8.79
CA ARG A 341 -7.15 -7.74 -9.32
C ARG A 341 -6.76 -7.97 -10.78
N GLU A 342 -6.27 -6.98 -11.47
CA GLU A 342 -5.71 -7.17 -12.80
C GLU A 342 -4.18 -7.13 -12.73
N SER A 343 -3.52 -7.89 -13.59
CA SER A 343 -2.07 -7.81 -13.75
C SER A 343 -1.73 -6.88 -14.90
N ALA A 344 -0.71 -6.04 -14.70
CA ALA A 344 -0.16 -5.22 -15.78
C ALA A 344 0.35 -6.10 -16.95
N VAL A 345 0.87 -7.26 -16.61
CA VAL A 345 1.34 -8.28 -17.54
C VAL A 345 1.14 -9.66 -16.94
N SER A 346 0.89 -10.63 -17.78
CA SER A 346 0.83 -12.04 -17.41
C SER A 346 1.52 -12.92 -18.46
N GLY A 347 1.77 -14.17 -18.13
CA GLY A 347 2.41 -15.09 -19.06
C GLY A 347 2.02 -16.53 -18.83
N ASP A 348 1.92 -17.26 -19.94
CA ASP A 348 1.80 -18.71 -19.96
C ASP A 348 3.19 -19.32 -20.06
N VAL A 349 3.53 -20.12 -19.06
CA VAL A 349 4.79 -20.84 -18.98
C VAL A 349 4.54 -22.30 -19.23
N ARG A 350 5.23 -22.87 -20.23
CA ARG A 350 5.24 -24.30 -20.50
C ARG A 350 6.62 -24.87 -20.24
N MET A 351 6.70 -25.85 -19.35
CA MET A 351 7.96 -26.49 -18.99
C MET A 351 8.49 -27.38 -20.10
N PRO A 352 9.83 -27.55 -20.23
CA PRO A 352 10.43 -28.49 -21.13
C PRO A 352 9.97 -29.93 -20.87
N PRO A 353 9.84 -30.79 -21.89
CA PRO A 353 9.57 -32.22 -21.70
C PRO A 353 10.71 -32.89 -20.91
N GLY A 354 10.40 -34.01 -20.23
CA GLY A 354 11.35 -34.74 -19.38
C GLY A 354 11.63 -34.05 -18.01
N THR A 355 10.73 -33.16 -17.57
CA THR A 355 10.89 -32.44 -16.30
C THR A 355 9.65 -32.49 -15.43
N THR A 356 9.86 -32.35 -14.12
CA THR A 356 8.80 -32.15 -13.12
C THR A 356 9.11 -30.92 -12.27
N VAL A 357 8.14 -29.99 -12.14
CA VAL A 357 8.27 -28.83 -11.27
C VAL A 357 8.14 -29.28 -9.82
N THR A 358 9.15 -29.02 -9.01
CA THR A 358 9.18 -29.34 -7.58
C THR A 358 8.78 -28.16 -6.71
N LYS A 359 8.94 -26.93 -7.23
CA LYS A 359 8.49 -25.71 -6.56
C LYS A 359 8.01 -24.67 -7.56
N VAL A 360 6.76 -24.28 -7.39
CA VAL A 360 6.13 -23.21 -8.15
C VAL A 360 6.41 -21.88 -7.45
N PRO A 361 6.90 -20.84 -8.15
CA PRO A 361 7.16 -19.54 -7.54
C PRO A 361 5.86 -18.80 -7.18
N GLU A 362 5.96 -17.88 -6.23
CA GLU A 362 4.88 -16.96 -5.90
C GLU A 362 4.44 -16.16 -7.14
N GLY A 363 3.13 -15.94 -7.27
CA GLY A 363 2.54 -15.26 -8.41
C GLY A 363 2.36 -16.15 -9.66
N CYS A 364 2.67 -17.45 -9.57
CA CYS A 364 2.35 -18.43 -10.57
C CYS A 364 1.39 -19.48 -10.04
N THR A 365 0.49 -19.96 -10.91
CA THR A 365 -0.46 -21.05 -10.61
C THR A 365 -0.44 -22.08 -11.73
N GLU A 366 -0.57 -23.33 -11.38
CA GLU A 366 -0.69 -24.42 -12.36
C GLU A 366 -2.04 -24.35 -13.08
N LYS A 367 -2.05 -24.49 -14.42
CA LYS A 367 -3.27 -24.34 -15.22
C LYS A 367 -4.15 -25.59 -15.25
N TYR A 368 -3.56 -26.78 -15.40
CA TYR A 368 -4.29 -28.02 -15.74
C TYR A 368 -3.95 -29.22 -14.83
N GLN A 369 -3.33 -29.00 -13.70
CA GLN A 369 -2.89 -30.07 -12.79
C GLN A 369 -2.03 -31.14 -13.48
N ASN A 370 -1.26 -30.74 -14.50
CA ASN A 370 -0.39 -31.58 -15.29
C ASN A 370 1.10 -31.37 -15.01
N ASN A 371 1.41 -30.45 -14.08
CA ASN A 371 2.76 -30.06 -13.67
C ASN A 371 3.67 -29.58 -14.83
N LYS A 372 3.07 -29.05 -15.89
CA LYS A 372 3.75 -28.61 -17.11
C LYS A 372 3.40 -27.20 -17.57
N GLU A 373 2.19 -26.74 -17.27
CA GLU A 373 1.70 -25.45 -17.75
C GLU A 373 1.26 -24.57 -16.58
N TYR A 374 1.77 -23.35 -16.55
CA TYR A 374 1.57 -22.39 -15.47
C TYR A 374 1.14 -21.04 -16.01
N PHE A 375 0.27 -20.38 -15.28
CA PHE A 375 -0.05 -18.97 -15.47
C PHE A 375 0.71 -18.16 -14.43
N CYS A 376 1.46 -17.14 -14.87
CA CYS A 376 2.21 -16.26 -13.99
C CYS A 376 1.76 -14.80 -14.14
N SER A 377 1.61 -14.12 -13.02
CA SER A 377 1.28 -12.68 -12.94
C SER A 377 2.55 -11.85 -12.73
N GLY A 378 2.63 -10.71 -13.43
CA GLY A 378 3.67 -9.70 -13.21
C GLY A 378 3.34 -8.69 -12.11
N GLY A 379 2.10 -8.77 -11.54
CA GLY A 379 1.60 -7.82 -10.56
C GLY A 379 0.79 -6.68 -11.19
N ILE A 380 0.16 -5.87 -10.35
CA ILE A 380 -0.74 -4.78 -10.79
C ILE A 380 -0.01 -3.62 -11.48
N SER A 381 1.31 -3.54 -11.35
CA SER A 381 2.10 -2.45 -11.91
C SER A 381 3.47 -2.96 -12.35
N MET A 382 3.89 -2.50 -13.53
CA MET A 382 5.21 -2.74 -14.07
C MET A 382 5.78 -1.45 -14.63
N LEU A 383 6.87 -0.98 -14.02
CA LEU A 383 7.53 0.26 -14.42
C LEU A 383 8.27 0.08 -15.75
N GLU A 384 8.62 1.19 -16.38
CA GLU A 384 9.52 1.18 -17.54
C GLU A 384 10.88 0.59 -17.15
N ASP A 385 11.42 -0.27 -18.02
CA ASP A 385 12.66 -1.04 -17.86
C ASP A 385 12.67 -2.04 -16.69
N GLU A 386 11.51 -2.30 -16.08
CA GLU A 386 11.39 -3.26 -14.98
C GLU A 386 11.39 -4.70 -15.50
N LYS A 387 12.10 -5.60 -14.77
CA LYS A 387 12.10 -7.04 -14.96
C LYS A 387 11.47 -7.72 -13.75
N VAL A 388 10.53 -8.61 -14.00
CA VAL A 388 9.92 -9.47 -12.97
C VAL A 388 10.27 -10.92 -13.29
N LEU A 389 11.10 -11.54 -12.46
CA LEU A 389 11.50 -12.93 -12.61
C LEU A 389 10.68 -13.85 -11.69
N ARG A 390 10.45 -15.06 -12.16
CA ARG A 390 9.77 -16.17 -11.48
C ARG A 390 10.68 -17.39 -11.52
N THR A 391 11.23 -17.77 -10.39
CA THR A 391 12.19 -18.87 -10.26
C THR A 391 11.45 -20.18 -10.02
N PHE A 392 11.35 -21.03 -11.02
CA PHE A 392 10.87 -22.41 -10.89
C PHE A 392 12.02 -23.33 -10.44
N GLU A 393 11.77 -24.22 -9.47
CA GLU A 393 12.66 -25.35 -9.21
C GLU A 393 12.12 -26.58 -9.95
N VAL A 394 12.97 -27.16 -10.81
CA VAL A 394 12.55 -28.16 -11.78
C VAL A 394 13.50 -29.35 -11.69
N ARG A 395 12.97 -30.55 -11.39
CA ARG A 395 13.73 -31.80 -11.46
C ARG A 395 13.75 -32.30 -12.89
N VAL A 396 14.93 -32.71 -13.36
CA VAL A 396 15.10 -33.39 -14.65
C VAL A 396 14.87 -34.88 -14.45
N ASP A 397 13.75 -35.40 -14.97
CA ASP A 397 13.40 -36.83 -14.87
C ASP A 397 14.10 -37.63 -15.97
N GLU A 398 14.24 -37.05 -17.18
CA GLU A 398 14.87 -37.63 -18.35
C GLU A 398 15.68 -36.56 -19.08
N VAL A 399 16.90 -36.90 -19.49
CA VAL A 399 17.75 -36.03 -20.29
C VAL A 399 17.31 -36.07 -21.74
N ILE A 400 16.54 -35.11 -22.18
CA ILE A 400 16.14 -34.91 -23.57
C ILE A 400 17.01 -33.77 -24.14
N PRO A 401 17.90 -34.09 -25.13
CA PRO A 401 18.74 -33.05 -25.74
C PRO A 401 17.91 -31.96 -26.41
N ASP A 402 18.22 -30.69 -26.12
CA ASP A 402 17.52 -29.50 -26.64
C ASP A 402 16.02 -29.46 -26.28
N ALA A 403 15.65 -29.99 -25.10
CA ALA A 403 14.28 -29.98 -24.64
C ALA A 403 13.76 -28.53 -24.51
N LYS A 404 12.65 -28.22 -25.17
CA LYS A 404 12.10 -26.86 -25.26
C LYS A 404 10.77 -26.73 -24.58
N GLY A 405 10.71 -25.83 -23.62
CA GLY A 405 9.54 -25.16 -23.12
C GLY A 405 9.45 -23.74 -23.66
N SER A 406 8.54 -22.95 -23.12
CA SER A 406 8.37 -21.55 -23.53
C SER A 406 7.68 -20.72 -22.46
N ILE A 407 7.93 -19.42 -22.48
CA ILE A 407 7.07 -18.42 -21.87
C ILE A 407 6.48 -17.55 -22.96
N LYS A 408 5.18 -17.25 -22.88
CA LYS A 408 4.46 -16.35 -23.76
C LYS A 408 3.77 -15.29 -22.92
N VAL A 409 4.06 -14.02 -23.22
CA VAL A 409 3.61 -12.84 -22.48
C VAL A 409 2.45 -12.19 -23.20
N GLY A 410 1.51 -11.61 -22.46
CA GLY A 410 0.37 -10.88 -22.98
C GLY A 410 -0.47 -10.25 -21.89
N SER A 411 -1.69 -9.84 -22.26
CA SER A 411 -2.60 -9.20 -21.31
C SER A 411 -3.19 -10.16 -20.29
N ASN A 412 -3.71 -9.59 -19.22
CA ASN A 412 -4.31 -10.30 -18.11
C ASN A 412 -5.69 -10.93 -18.41
N GLN A 413 -6.39 -10.48 -19.44
CA GLN A 413 -7.80 -10.86 -19.67
C GLN A 413 -7.96 -12.18 -20.45
N GLY A 414 -7.43 -13.26 -19.90
CA GLY A 414 -7.70 -14.61 -20.42
C GLY A 414 -6.73 -15.10 -21.44
N GLY A 415 -5.51 -14.63 -21.42
CA GLY A 415 -4.50 -15.23 -22.26
C GLY A 415 -3.36 -14.33 -22.65
N THR A 416 -2.59 -14.89 -23.44
CA THR A 416 -1.36 -14.43 -24.02
C THR A 416 -1.61 -13.69 -25.34
N GLN A 417 -2.69 -12.94 -25.43
CA GLN A 417 -2.92 -12.06 -26.56
C GLN A 417 -2.11 -10.77 -26.35
N PRO A 418 -1.34 -10.37 -27.37
CA PRO A 418 -0.60 -9.12 -27.32
C PRO A 418 -1.55 -7.93 -27.20
N GLU A 419 -1.14 -6.94 -26.43
CA GLU A 419 -1.89 -5.69 -26.31
C GLU A 419 -1.64 -4.79 -27.54
N LYS A 420 -2.65 -4.02 -27.93
CA LYS A 420 -2.55 -3.10 -29.08
C LYS A 420 -1.52 -2.00 -28.89
N TRP A 421 -1.20 -1.67 -27.64
CA TRP A 421 -0.21 -0.66 -27.26
C TRP A 421 1.21 -1.22 -27.14
N ASP A 422 1.39 -2.55 -27.28
CA ASP A 422 2.68 -3.21 -27.36
C ASP A 422 3.16 -3.20 -28.82
N PRO A 423 4.23 -2.47 -29.15
CA PRO A 423 4.65 -2.29 -30.54
C PRO A 423 5.45 -3.46 -31.12
N ASP A 424 6.01 -4.35 -30.27
CA ASP A 424 6.85 -5.47 -30.70
C ASP A 424 6.37 -6.81 -30.15
N HIS A 425 5.39 -7.39 -30.80
CA HIS A 425 4.88 -8.71 -30.43
C HIS A 425 5.85 -9.86 -30.70
N SER A 426 6.93 -9.64 -31.44
CA SER A 426 7.91 -10.69 -31.77
C SER A 426 8.72 -11.12 -30.55
N ASN A 427 8.89 -10.24 -29.57
CA ASN A 427 9.63 -10.49 -28.33
C ASN A 427 8.74 -11.02 -27.19
N ASN A 428 7.42 -11.14 -27.39
CA ASN A 428 6.46 -11.64 -26.38
C ASN A 428 6.57 -13.15 -26.14
N LYS A 429 7.50 -13.82 -26.78
CA LYS A 429 7.75 -15.25 -26.59
C LYS A 429 9.25 -15.52 -26.44
N ALA A 430 9.59 -16.30 -25.42
CA ALA A 430 10.96 -16.78 -25.21
C ALA A 430 11.00 -18.30 -24.96
N ALA A 431 12.10 -18.93 -25.34
CA ALA A 431 12.31 -20.36 -25.11
C ALA A 431 12.83 -20.62 -23.68
N ILE A 432 12.43 -21.76 -23.14
CA ILE A 432 13.03 -22.38 -21.95
C ILE A 432 13.75 -23.62 -22.46
N VAL A 433 15.09 -23.65 -22.44
CA VAL A 433 15.87 -24.71 -23.06
C VAL A 433 16.64 -25.49 -22.02
N LEU A 434 16.47 -26.80 -22.02
CA LEU A 434 17.30 -27.70 -21.22
C LEU A 434 18.22 -28.52 -22.15
N ASN A 435 19.46 -28.68 -21.71
CA ASN A 435 20.49 -29.47 -22.37
C ASN A 435 20.64 -29.11 -23.88
N PRO A 436 20.94 -27.83 -24.20
CA PRO A 436 21.07 -27.40 -25.59
C PRO A 436 22.16 -28.23 -26.33
N LYS A 437 21.88 -28.62 -27.56
CA LYS A 437 22.75 -29.49 -28.36
C LYS A 437 24.09 -28.86 -28.74
N ASN A 438 24.15 -27.56 -28.86
CA ASN A 438 25.33 -26.80 -29.23
C ASN A 438 25.60 -25.71 -28.19
N THR A 439 26.32 -26.04 -27.16
CA THR A 439 27.07 -25.06 -26.41
C THR A 439 28.40 -24.80 -27.10
N SER A 440 28.42 -24.11 -28.24
CA SER A 440 29.61 -23.35 -28.58
C SER A 440 29.83 -22.40 -27.42
N PRO A 441 31.02 -22.42 -26.76
CA PRO A 441 31.23 -21.50 -25.64
C PRO A 441 30.98 -20.09 -26.16
N SER A 442 29.96 -19.42 -25.62
CA SER A 442 29.82 -17.98 -25.79
C SER A 442 31.17 -17.40 -25.40
N PRO A 443 31.82 -16.56 -26.22
CA PRO A 443 33.07 -15.98 -25.85
C PRO A 443 32.85 -15.29 -24.51
N SER A 444 33.52 -15.80 -23.49
CA SER A 444 33.68 -15.11 -22.19
C SER A 444 34.07 -13.67 -22.55
N PRO A 445 33.46 -12.65 -21.97
CA PRO A 445 33.91 -11.29 -22.24
C PRO A 445 35.41 -11.24 -21.94
N THR A 446 36.20 -11.20 -23.01
CA THR A 446 37.62 -10.99 -22.95
C THR A 446 37.81 -9.67 -22.22
N ALA A 447 38.41 -9.72 -21.04
CA ALA A 447 38.81 -8.53 -20.34
C ALA A 447 39.61 -7.68 -21.31
N THR A 448 39.04 -6.59 -21.77
CA THR A 448 39.73 -5.61 -22.59
C THR A 448 40.79 -5.00 -21.67
N THR A 449 42.01 -5.51 -21.77
CA THR A 449 43.18 -4.87 -21.21
C THR A 449 43.27 -3.50 -21.86
N SER A 450 43.03 -2.48 -21.06
CA SER A 450 43.22 -1.08 -21.43
C SER A 450 44.64 -0.91 -21.87
N ALA A 451 44.85 -0.72 -23.18
CA ALA A 451 46.14 -0.36 -23.72
C ALA A 451 46.46 1.06 -23.28
N THR A 452 47.52 1.20 -22.52
CA THR A 452 48.16 2.47 -22.18
C THR A 452 48.64 3.14 -23.46
N PRO A 453 48.22 4.33 -23.82
CA PRO A 453 48.84 5.06 -24.92
C PRO A 453 50.14 5.69 -24.43
N THR A 454 51.25 5.15 -24.90
CA THR A 454 52.57 5.82 -24.85
C THR A 454 52.57 6.86 -25.98
N GLY A 455 52.59 8.11 -25.65
CA GLY A 455 52.69 9.21 -26.62
C GLY A 455 53.32 10.43 -25.97
N THR A 456 54.58 10.55 -26.15
CA THR A 456 55.46 11.67 -25.81
C THR A 456 55.15 12.89 -26.64
N ALA A 457 54.94 14.05 -26.03
CA ALA A 457 55.34 15.37 -26.56
C ALA A 457 55.14 16.46 -25.50
N THR A 458 56.21 17.03 -25.03
CA THR A 458 56.36 18.35 -24.36
C THR A 458 56.53 19.40 -25.45
N PRO A 459 56.38 20.75 -25.27
CA PRO A 459 56.62 21.52 -24.06
C PRO A 459 55.79 22.80 -23.79
N SER A 460 55.98 23.29 -22.60
CA SER A 460 56.14 24.71 -22.20
C SER A 460 54.95 25.65 -22.04
N GLY A 461 54.80 26.16 -20.82
CA GLY A 461 53.98 27.34 -20.52
C GLY A 461 53.84 27.56 -19.01
N THR A 462 54.74 28.33 -18.50
CA THR A 462 54.95 28.80 -17.12
C THR A 462 53.77 29.61 -16.58
N ALA A 463 53.30 29.36 -15.35
CA ALA A 463 53.00 30.39 -14.34
C ALA A 463 52.61 29.73 -13.00
N THR A 464 53.37 29.99 -11.99
CA THR A 464 53.29 29.67 -10.56
C THR A 464 52.67 30.88 -9.82
N PRO A 465 52.47 30.86 -8.49
CA PRO A 465 51.62 30.03 -7.62
C PRO A 465 50.72 30.86 -6.70
N THR A 466 49.85 30.27 -5.93
CA THR A 466 49.70 30.72 -4.54
C THR A 466 49.08 29.62 -3.67
N ALA A 467 49.73 29.42 -2.53
CA ALA A 467 49.51 28.43 -1.49
C ALA A 467 48.39 28.81 -0.51
N SER A 468 47.91 27.85 0.18
CA SER A 468 47.69 27.72 1.66
C SER A 468 46.51 26.80 1.91
N ALA A 469 46.43 25.94 2.84
CA ALA A 469 47.21 25.34 3.89
C ALA A 469 46.33 24.22 4.48
N SER A 470 46.99 23.17 4.82
CA SER A 470 46.73 22.11 5.78
C SER A 470 45.65 22.27 6.83
N ALA A 471 44.95 21.16 7.10
CA ALA A 471 44.83 20.65 8.45
C ALA A 471 44.52 19.15 8.49
N SER A 472 45.22 18.51 9.34
CA SER A 472 45.49 17.12 9.62
C SER A 472 44.31 16.22 9.96
N ALA A 473 44.55 14.94 9.65
CA ALA A 473 43.85 13.76 10.15
C ALA A 473 44.06 13.54 11.65
N THR A 474 43.06 12.97 12.28
CA THR A 474 43.28 12.13 13.47
C THR A 474 42.36 10.91 13.38
N ALA A 475 42.97 9.76 13.33
CA ALA A 475 42.36 8.46 13.45
C ALA A 475 41.99 8.19 14.93
N ALA A 476 40.86 7.60 15.15
CA ALA A 476 40.56 6.91 16.42
C ALA A 476 39.76 5.63 16.15
N SER A 477 40.27 4.60 16.73
CA SER A 477 40.00 3.18 16.69
C SER A 477 38.61 2.77 17.21
N GLY A 478 38.04 1.74 16.56
CA GLY A 478 37.47 0.54 17.19
C GLY A 478 36.32 0.67 18.19
N GLY A 479 35.14 0.21 17.78
CA GLY A 479 34.09 -0.15 18.65
C GLY A 479 33.04 -0.98 17.91
N LEU A 480 33.04 -2.31 18.15
CA LEU A 480 31.99 -3.22 17.69
C LEU A 480 30.65 -2.83 18.32
N ALA A 481 29.71 -2.36 17.50
CA ALA A 481 28.35 -2.11 17.93
C ALA A 481 27.50 -3.36 17.80
N SER A 482 26.95 -3.76 18.93
CA SER A 482 25.92 -4.77 19.16
C SER A 482 24.70 -4.54 18.27
N THR A 483 24.36 -5.52 17.41
CA THR A 483 23.10 -5.59 16.68
C THR A 483 22.02 -6.14 17.61
N GLY A 484 21.23 -5.26 18.22
CA GLY A 484 20.04 -5.58 19.02
C GLY A 484 18.81 -4.94 18.41
N SER A 485 18.01 -5.74 17.76
CA SER A 485 16.56 -5.67 17.52
C SER A 485 15.84 -4.32 17.61
N SER A 486 15.58 -3.69 16.47
CA SER A 486 14.51 -2.70 16.27
C SER A 486 13.43 -3.12 15.25
N ALA A 487 13.29 -4.42 15.01
CA ALA A 487 12.33 -4.95 14.04
C ALA A 487 10.84 -4.86 14.48
N LEU A 488 10.57 -4.59 15.76
CA LEU A 488 9.20 -4.55 16.29
C LEU A 488 8.49 -3.20 16.08
N ALA A 489 9.22 -2.11 15.94
CA ALA A 489 8.60 -0.78 15.77
C ALA A 489 8.13 -0.49 14.34
N THR A 490 8.76 -1.12 13.33
CA THR A 490 8.39 -0.96 11.91
C THR A 490 7.16 -1.77 11.50
N ALA A 491 6.89 -2.90 12.18
CA ALA A 491 5.73 -3.73 11.88
C ALA A 491 4.38 -3.10 12.26
N VAL A 492 4.36 -2.26 13.31
CA VAL A 492 3.13 -1.61 13.79
C VAL A 492 2.69 -0.45 12.88
N GLY A 493 3.64 0.27 12.27
CA GLY A 493 3.34 1.35 11.33
C GLY A 493 2.73 0.87 10.01
N ALA A 494 3.24 -0.23 9.46
CA ALA A 494 2.76 -0.80 8.20
C ALA A 494 1.34 -1.40 8.33
N ALA A 495 1.00 -1.98 9.49
CA ALA A 495 -0.32 -2.54 9.74
C ALA A 495 -1.42 -1.47 9.76
N ALA A 496 -1.16 -0.28 10.33
CA ALA A 496 -2.14 0.80 10.42
C ALA A 496 -2.50 1.40 9.05
N VAL A 497 -1.54 1.46 8.11
CA VAL A 497 -1.76 1.99 6.75
C VAL A 497 -2.55 1.00 5.88
N LEU A 498 -2.30 -0.31 6.02
CA LEU A 498 -3.07 -1.35 5.33
C LEU A 498 -4.56 -1.37 5.77
N ALA A 499 -4.82 -1.01 7.04
CA ALA A 499 -6.17 -0.95 7.58
C ALA A 499 -7.04 0.15 6.96
N ALA A 500 -6.52 1.35 6.92
CA ALA A 500 -7.25 2.46 6.31
C ALA A 500 -7.57 2.17 4.84
N GLY A 501 -6.65 1.50 4.12
CA GLY A 501 -6.84 1.12 2.72
C GLY A 501 -7.93 0.07 2.48
N THR A 502 -7.99 -0.98 3.31
CA THR A 502 -8.97 -2.07 3.15
C THR A 502 -10.38 -1.65 3.51
N VAL A 503 -10.54 -0.82 4.53
CA VAL A 503 -11.87 -0.29 4.93
C VAL A 503 -12.41 0.63 3.85
N LEU A 504 -11.59 1.54 3.30
CA LEU A 504 -11.95 2.38 2.15
C LEU A 504 -12.41 1.53 0.95
N PHE A 505 -11.69 0.45 0.65
CA PHE A 505 -12.01 -0.43 -0.47
C PHE A 505 -13.38 -1.13 -0.34
N VAL A 506 -13.72 -1.63 0.85
CA VAL A 506 -15.01 -2.32 1.08
C VAL A 506 -16.19 -1.35 0.96
N VAL A 507 -16.05 -0.13 1.49
CA VAL A 507 -17.08 0.91 1.39
C VAL A 507 -17.30 1.32 -0.06
N PHE A 508 -16.25 1.55 -0.84
CA PHE A 508 -16.36 1.89 -2.27
C PHE A 508 -17.04 0.79 -3.10
N ARG A 509 -16.75 -0.47 -2.81
CA ARG A 509 -17.34 -1.60 -3.55
C ARG A 509 -18.83 -1.75 -3.31
N ARG A 510 -19.32 -1.56 -2.08
CA ARG A 510 -20.76 -1.64 -1.77
C ARG A 510 -21.56 -0.54 -2.47
N ARG A 511 -20.99 0.67 -2.64
CA ARG A 511 -21.69 1.78 -3.32
C ARG A 511 -21.81 1.60 -4.83
N ARG A 512 -20.83 0.98 -5.51
CA ARG A 512 -20.92 0.68 -6.95
C ARG A 512 -21.96 -0.42 -7.29
N GLY A 513 -22.26 -1.31 -6.36
CA GLY A 513 -23.27 -2.36 -6.54
C GLY A 513 -24.72 -1.88 -6.48
N ASN A 514 -24.98 -0.68 -5.97
CA ASN A 514 -26.35 -0.14 -5.79
C ASN A 514 -26.76 0.85 -6.89
N HIS A 515 -25.95 1.04 -7.92
CA HIS A 515 -26.20 1.93 -9.06
C HIS A 515 -26.12 1.22 -10.43
N ALA A 516 -26.26 -0.11 -10.47
CA ALA A 516 -26.42 -0.88 -11.70
C ALA A 516 -27.84 -1.41 -11.83
#